data_1154771d9ee89c832036dbd5135eddf0
#
_entry.id   1154771d9ee89c832036dbd5135eddf0
#
_cell.length_a   1.000
_cell.length_b   1.000
_cell.length_c   1.000
_cell.angle_alpha   90.00
_cell.angle_beta   90.00
_cell.angle_gamma   90.00
#
_symmetry.space_group_name_H-M   'P 1'
#
loop_
_entity.id
_entity.type
_entity.pdbx_description
1 polymer ?
#
loop_
_entity_poly.entity_id
_entity_poly.type
_entity_poly.pdbx_seq_one_letter_code
_entity_poly.pdbx_strand_id
1 'polypeptide(L)'
;MEPIPLSGGQLILTNPDDHTLLARDPSLIGGALAHDLDTLQKMRMTCPEVPAGLSAACPPLPEDRDVPLCERYIRTCRAAFKPFVQEQPAFYYLHGAENFRALRAAVLAMTDLSGAALMAELPVDADGRMEDGTDVLAAVAVLQRIGVSTIILTAEESQDLTDALRIIAPYARVSLGVRCPAVWLLRDIELPNVELFVPLPHERARRLADLVRTRPHGRTVIPREVDDVALVSDGRDAHFIDWTTGISDEIPCDHELDERLIELEDEAPAAFKLLIEEEEDVITLEENLYMITRPVCLCAQSPELLEKALRVYAGLALYDGTWEQEERILKYFTEKYGLICM
;
A
#
# COMPACT_ATOMS: atom_id res chain seq x y z
N MET A 1 12.85 -0.45 -8.77
CA MET A 1 13.33 -0.07 -7.42
C MET A 1 13.90 -1.34 -6.81
N GLU A 2 15.18 -1.37 -6.44
CA GLU A 2 15.70 -2.56 -5.78
C GLU A 2 15.16 -2.58 -4.35
N PRO A 3 14.54 -3.67 -3.90
CA PRO A 3 14.12 -3.81 -2.51
C PRO A 3 15.36 -3.71 -1.62
N ILE A 4 15.20 -3.15 -0.41
CA ILE A 4 16.24 -3.23 0.61
C ILE A 4 16.49 -4.73 0.80
N PRO A 5 17.71 -5.24 0.59
CA PRO A 5 17.99 -6.66 0.75
C PRO A 5 17.89 -7.01 2.24
N LEU A 6 16.69 -7.40 2.67
CA LEU A 6 16.43 -7.84 4.04
C LEU A 6 16.75 -9.34 4.11
N SER A 7 17.78 -9.69 4.85
CA SER A 7 18.07 -11.07 5.19
C SER A 7 17.34 -11.43 6.48
N GLY A 8 16.18 -12.05 6.33
CA GLY A 8 15.27 -12.57 7.35
C GLY A 8 15.42 -12.10 8.81
N GLY A 9 14.37 -11.44 9.34
CA GLY A 9 14.28 -11.08 10.75
C GLY A 9 15.12 -9.87 11.17
N GLN A 10 15.02 -8.75 10.45
CA GLN A 10 15.75 -7.52 10.76
C GLN A 10 14.91 -6.53 11.57
N LEU A 11 15.61 -5.69 12.32
CA LEU A 11 15.05 -4.68 13.20
C LEU A 11 15.31 -3.28 12.63
N ILE A 12 14.31 -2.40 12.71
CA ILE A 12 14.49 -0.97 12.47
C ILE A 12 14.78 -0.27 13.81
N LEU A 13 15.87 0.47 13.88
CA LEU A 13 16.15 1.34 15.03
C LEU A 13 15.29 2.60 14.93
N THR A 14 14.53 2.89 15.97
CA THR A 14 13.70 4.11 16.04
C THR A 14 14.26 5.17 17.00
N ASN A 15 15.32 4.82 17.75
CA ASN A 15 16.00 5.72 18.68
C ASN A 15 17.51 5.76 18.40
N PRO A 16 18.12 6.94 18.18
CA PRO A 16 19.56 7.09 17.99
C PRO A 16 20.41 6.51 19.15
N ASP A 17 19.87 6.50 20.38
CA ASP A 17 20.57 5.98 21.55
C ASP A 17 20.72 4.45 21.55
N ASP A 18 19.96 3.75 20.70
CA ASP A 18 20.06 2.30 20.55
C ASP A 18 21.23 1.85 19.63
N HIS A 19 22.09 2.78 19.18
CA HIS A 19 23.27 2.48 18.33
C HIS A 19 24.20 1.42 18.91
N THR A 20 24.20 1.21 20.22
CA THR A 20 24.96 0.14 20.89
C THR A 20 24.53 -1.27 20.47
N LEU A 21 23.30 -1.45 19.95
CA LEU A 21 22.85 -2.71 19.37
C LEU A 21 23.58 -3.03 18.07
N LEU A 22 23.85 -2.01 17.24
CA LEU A 22 24.57 -2.14 15.98
C LEU A 22 25.98 -2.70 16.22
N ALA A 23 26.67 -2.21 17.27
CA ALA A 23 28.01 -2.68 17.61
C ALA A 23 28.05 -4.16 18.09
N ARG A 24 26.91 -4.67 18.60
CA ARG A 24 26.79 -6.04 19.10
C ARG A 24 26.38 -7.03 18.03
N ASP A 25 25.48 -6.62 17.14
CA ASP A 25 24.88 -7.49 16.14
C ASP A 25 24.41 -6.68 14.92
N PRO A 26 25.36 -6.28 14.07
CA PRO A 26 25.05 -5.45 12.90
C PRO A 26 24.12 -6.16 11.90
N SER A 27 24.16 -7.50 11.84
CA SER A 27 23.30 -8.26 10.92
C SER A 27 21.82 -8.23 11.29
N LEU A 28 21.51 -7.90 12.55
CA LEU A 28 20.13 -7.79 13.03
C LEU A 28 19.48 -6.47 12.60
N ILE A 29 20.24 -5.45 12.27
CA ILE A 29 19.72 -4.11 12.01
C ILE A 29 19.59 -3.87 10.52
N GLY A 30 18.35 -3.75 10.03
CA GLY A 30 18.03 -3.48 8.63
C GLY A 30 17.98 -2.00 8.26
N GLY A 31 17.79 -1.12 9.24
CA GLY A 31 17.68 0.32 9.01
C GLY A 31 17.48 1.12 10.29
N ALA A 32 17.49 2.43 10.15
CA ALA A 32 17.18 3.39 11.20
C ALA A 32 16.07 4.34 10.73
N LEU A 33 15.02 4.54 11.52
CA LEU A 33 13.85 5.33 11.20
C LEU A 33 13.79 6.57 12.09
N ALA A 34 13.98 7.73 11.50
CA ALA A 34 13.86 9.03 12.14
C ALA A 34 12.43 9.57 12.05
N HIS A 35 11.98 10.28 13.07
CA HIS A 35 10.67 10.93 13.09
C HIS A 35 10.72 12.42 12.69
N ASP A 36 11.93 12.99 12.61
CA ASP A 36 12.18 14.36 12.19
C ASP A 36 13.56 14.48 11.55
N LEU A 37 13.84 15.63 10.95
CA LEU A 37 15.08 15.88 10.22
C LEU A 37 16.31 15.92 11.14
N ASP A 38 16.18 16.45 12.35
CA ASP A 38 17.27 16.50 13.31
C ASP A 38 17.67 15.11 13.77
N THR A 39 16.68 14.26 14.02
CA THR A 39 16.89 12.84 14.35
C THR A 39 17.51 12.08 13.18
N LEU A 40 17.10 12.36 11.93
CA LEU A 40 17.70 11.77 10.74
C LEU A 40 19.21 12.08 10.65
N GLN A 41 19.58 13.32 10.87
CA GLN A 41 21.00 13.74 10.88
C GLN A 41 21.79 13.06 12.00
N LYS A 42 21.21 12.97 13.21
CA LYS A 42 21.84 12.25 14.33
C LYS A 42 22.05 10.76 14.00
N MET A 43 21.03 10.09 13.44
CA MET A 43 21.14 8.68 13.05
C MET A 43 22.22 8.46 11.99
N ARG A 44 22.33 9.34 10.99
CA ARG A 44 23.39 9.28 9.98
C ARG A 44 24.79 9.44 10.57
N MET A 45 24.94 10.27 11.62
CA MET A 45 26.22 10.44 12.32
C MET A 45 26.54 9.28 13.26
N THR A 46 25.56 8.72 13.96
CA THR A 46 25.76 7.67 14.96
C THR A 46 25.78 6.25 14.36
N CYS A 47 25.09 6.06 13.24
CA CYS A 47 24.95 4.77 12.56
C CYS A 47 25.19 4.91 11.04
N PRO A 48 26.36 5.38 10.58
CA PRO A 48 26.59 5.68 9.15
C PRO A 48 26.50 4.46 8.24
N GLU A 49 26.64 3.27 8.78
CA GLU A 49 26.61 2.00 8.05
C GLU A 49 25.16 1.49 7.82
N VAL A 50 24.16 2.11 8.47
CA VAL A 50 22.77 1.67 8.42
C VAL A 50 21.95 2.62 7.54
N PRO A 51 21.13 2.11 6.60
CA PRO A 51 20.22 2.95 5.85
C PRO A 51 19.30 3.76 6.77
N ALA A 52 19.38 5.08 6.69
CA ALA A 52 18.55 5.97 7.51
C ALA A 52 17.33 6.44 6.70
N GLY A 53 16.16 6.13 7.19
CA GLY A 53 14.86 6.50 6.63
C GLY A 53 14.15 7.56 7.44
N LEU A 54 13.07 8.09 6.89
CA LEU A 54 12.25 9.13 7.49
C LEU A 54 10.79 8.69 7.60
N SER A 55 10.23 8.87 8.78
CA SER A 55 8.82 8.67 9.06
C SER A 55 8.01 9.86 8.53
N ALA A 56 7.00 9.59 7.73
CA ALA A 56 6.14 10.60 7.14
C ALA A 56 4.68 10.26 7.46
N ALA A 57 4.08 11.06 8.34
CA ALA A 57 2.66 10.93 8.63
C ALA A 57 1.82 11.39 7.43
N CYS A 58 0.80 10.63 7.08
CA CYS A 58 -0.19 11.05 6.10
C CYS A 58 -0.93 12.28 6.64
N PRO A 59 -1.09 13.34 5.85
CA PRO A 59 -1.89 14.49 6.27
C PRO A 59 -3.34 14.09 6.53
N PRO A 60 -4.08 14.83 7.39
CA PRO A 60 -5.51 14.61 7.54
C PRO A 60 -6.25 14.88 6.23
N LEU A 61 -7.39 14.21 6.04
CA LEU A 61 -8.26 14.45 4.90
C LEU A 61 -8.80 15.88 4.92
N PRO A 62 -8.89 16.56 3.78
CA PRO A 62 -9.46 17.89 3.71
C PRO A 62 -10.97 17.87 4.02
N GLU A 63 -11.41 18.79 4.85
CA GLU A 63 -12.83 18.88 5.28
C GLU A 63 -13.78 19.36 4.18
N ASP A 64 -13.26 20.09 3.21
CA ASP A 64 -14.05 20.71 2.13
C ASP A 64 -14.30 19.71 0.99
N ARG A 65 -15.53 19.62 0.52
CA ARG A 65 -16.00 18.61 -0.45
C ARG A 65 -16.19 19.13 -1.88
N ASP A 66 -15.83 20.37 -2.16
CA ASP A 66 -16.17 21.03 -3.44
C ASP A 66 -15.23 20.68 -4.62
N VAL A 67 -14.22 19.82 -4.42
CA VAL A 67 -13.26 19.40 -5.46
C VAL A 67 -13.01 17.90 -5.34
N PRO A 68 -12.77 17.18 -6.44
CA PRO A 68 -12.42 15.77 -6.38
C PRO A 68 -11.37 15.50 -5.29
N LEU A 69 -11.75 14.68 -4.32
CA LEU A 69 -11.01 14.52 -3.06
C LEU A 69 -9.60 13.97 -3.32
N CYS A 70 -9.51 13.02 -4.24
CA CYS A 70 -8.25 12.31 -4.52
C CYS A 70 -7.16 13.25 -5.05
N GLU A 71 -7.44 14.03 -6.08
CA GLU A 71 -6.46 14.94 -6.70
C GLU A 71 -5.99 16.02 -5.70
N ARG A 72 -6.92 16.54 -4.91
CA ARG A 72 -6.64 17.52 -3.87
C ARG A 72 -5.77 16.93 -2.77
N TYR A 73 -6.09 15.71 -2.35
CA TYR A 73 -5.33 15.04 -1.29
C TYR A 73 -3.92 14.68 -1.76
N ILE A 74 -3.73 14.22 -3.00
CA ILE A 74 -2.40 14.02 -3.61
C ILE A 74 -1.58 15.31 -3.56
N ARG A 75 -2.18 16.46 -3.89
CA ARG A 75 -1.49 17.76 -3.81
C ARG A 75 -1.13 18.13 -2.38
N THR A 76 -2.00 17.88 -1.42
CA THR A 76 -1.72 18.09 0.01
C THR A 76 -0.57 17.22 0.49
N CYS A 77 -0.57 15.93 0.14
CA CYS A 77 0.53 15.02 0.45
C CYS A 77 1.86 15.47 -0.18
N ARG A 78 1.85 15.86 -1.46
CA ARG A 78 3.07 16.40 -2.11
C ARG A 78 3.63 17.62 -1.39
N ALA A 79 2.77 18.54 -0.96
CA ALA A 79 3.21 19.72 -0.22
C ALA A 79 3.81 19.34 1.15
N ALA A 80 3.18 18.41 1.86
CA ALA A 80 3.64 17.92 3.16
C ALA A 80 4.97 17.16 3.07
N PHE A 81 5.16 16.34 2.01
CA PHE A 81 6.35 15.49 1.87
C PHE A 81 7.54 16.19 1.22
N LYS A 82 7.33 17.28 0.51
CA LYS A 82 8.40 18.00 -0.19
C LYS A 82 9.62 18.34 0.69
N PRO A 83 9.49 18.77 1.96
CA PRO A 83 10.64 19.04 2.83
C PRO A 83 11.46 17.77 3.11
N PHE A 84 10.80 16.60 3.24
CA PHE A 84 11.45 15.33 3.55
C PHE A 84 12.29 14.80 2.38
N VAL A 85 11.84 15.03 1.17
CA VAL A 85 12.52 14.56 -0.05
C VAL A 85 13.86 15.28 -0.27
N GLN A 86 14.00 16.53 0.18
CA GLN A 86 15.23 17.30 0.05
C GLN A 86 16.40 16.67 0.81
N GLU A 87 16.13 15.94 1.89
CA GLU A 87 17.14 15.26 2.70
C GLU A 87 17.60 13.92 2.13
N GLN A 88 16.96 13.42 1.07
CA GLN A 88 17.29 12.16 0.39
C GLN A 88 17.50 10.98 1.37
N PRO A 89 16.51 10.64 2.21
CA PRO A 89 16.61 9.46 3.07
C PRO A 89 16.69 8.19 2.23
N ALA A 90 17.22 7.12 2.82
CA ALA A 90 17.32 5.84 2.16
C ALA A 90 15.93 5.18 1.90
N PHE A 91 14.97 5.48 2.76
CA PHE A 91 13.60 5.03 2.63
C PHE A 91 12.63 5.97 3.35
N TYR A 92 11.35 5.89 2.99
CA TYR A 92 10.24 6.55 3.70
C TYR A 92 9.35 5.52 4.36
N TYR A 93 8.77 5.89 5.50
CA TYR A 93 7.78 5.12 6.22
C TYR A 93 6.50 5.94 6.33
N LEU A 94 5.49 5.59 5.53
CA LEU A 94 4.18 6.23 5.55
C LEU A 94 3.30 5.57 6.60
N HIS A 95 2.66 6.40 7.44
CA HIS A 95 1.78 5.95 8.52
C HIS A 95 0.67 6.95 8.81
N GLY A 96 -0.31 6.52 9.62
CA GLY A 96 -1.37 7.39 10.13
C GLY A 96 -2.36 7.84 9.05
N ALA A 97 -2.56 7.05 8.00
CA ALA A 97 -3.62 7.30 7.03
C ALA A 97 -4.99 6.98 7.64
N GLU A 98 -5.97 7.86 7.46
CA GLU A 98 -7.32 7.69 8.00
C GLU A 98 -8.09 6.55 7.33
N ASN A 99 -7.77 6.26 6.07
CA ASN A 99 -8.38 5.18 5.29
C ASN A 99 -7.45 4.75 4.16
N PHE A 100 -7.81 3.68 3.47
CA PHE A 100 -6.99 3.12 2.40
C PHE A 100 -6.81 4.08 1.21
N ARG A 101 -7.85 4.83 0.82
CA ARG A 101 -7.74 5.82 -0.27
C ARG A 101 -6.69 6.90 0.06
N ALA A 102 -6.67 7.35 1.32
CA ALA A 102 -5.68 8.31 1.79
C ALA A 102 -4.26 7.72 1.74
N LEU A 103 -4.08 6.48 2.18
CA LEU A 103 -2.78 5.80 2.10
C LEU A 103 -2.30 5.66 0.66
N ARG A 104 -3.18 5.18 -0.23
CA ARG A 104 -2.86 5.04 -1.67
C ARG A 104 -2.47 6.38 -2.30
N ALA A 105 -3.22 7.44 -2.02
CA ALA A 105 -2.92 8.78 -2.54
C ALA A 105 -1.59 9.32 -1.99
N ALA A 106 -1.27 9.05 -0.71
CA ALA A 106 0.03 9.39 -0.11
C ALA A 106 1.19 8.62 -0.77
N VAL A 107 1.00 7.33 -1.07
CA VAL A 107 1.96 6.51 -1.82
C VAL A 107 2.20 7.11 -3.21
N LEU A 108 1.14 7.42 -3.98
CA LEU A 108 1.27 8.05 -5.30
C LEU A 108 1.98 9.40 -5.23
N ALA A 109 1.68 10.21 -4.22
CA ALA A 109 2.35 11.48 -4.00
C ALA A 109 3.85 11.33 -3.70
N MET A 110 4.22 10.34 -2.88
CA MET A 110 5.61 10.10 -2.50
C MET A 110 6.41 9.51 -3.67
N THR A 111 5.83 8.58 -4.43
CA THR A 111 6.48 7.98 -5.62
C THR A 111 6.73 9.00 -6.73
N ASP A 112 5.87 10.01 -6.85
CA ASP A 112 6.10 11.15 -7.77
C ASP A 112 7.27 12.05 -7.32
N LEU A 113 7.53 12.13 -6.01
CA LEU A 113 8.55 13.01 -5.45
C LEU A 113 9.92 12.34 -5.32
N SER A 114 9.95 11.02 -5.09
CA SER A 114 11.19 10.30 -4.79
C SER A 114 11.17 8.88 -5.32
N GLY A 115 12.34 8.41 -5.77
CA GLY A 115 12.58 7.00 -6.11
C GLY A 115 13.12 6.15 -4.96
N ALA A 116 13.18 6.68 -3.72
CA ALA A 116 13.63 5.91 -2.56
C ALA A 116 12.63 4.80 -2.19
N ALA A 117 13.11 3.78 -1.48
CA ALA A 117 12.25 2.70 -1.03
C ALA A 117 11.10 3.22 -0.15
N LEU A 118 9.91 2.64 -0.30
CA LEU A 118 8.72 3.09 0.38
C LEU A 118 8.12 1.97 1.23
N MET A 119 7.98 2.22 2.51
CA MET A 119 7.28 1.38 3.47
C MET A 119 5.92 1.98 3.77
N ALA A 120 4.87 1.17 3.84
CA ALA A 120 3.51 1.60 4.16
C ALA A 120 2.98 0.84 5.37
N GLU A 121 2.43 1.56 6.35
CA GLU A 121 1.77 0.98 7.51
C GLU A 121 0.30 0.69 7.20
N LEU A 122 -0.14 -0.53 7.53
CA LEU A 122 -1.52 -0.98 7.44
C LEU A 122 -2.00 -1.38 8.84
N PRO A 123 -2.86 -0.59 9.48
CA PRO A 123 -3.56 -1.02 10.68
C PRO A 123 -4.63 -2.05 10.28
N VAL A 124 -4.73 -3.14 11.05
CA VAL A 124 -5.70 -4.21 10.83
C VAL A 124 -6.41 -4.58 12.13
N ASP A 125 -7.68 -4.92 12.02
CA ASP A 125 -8.53 -5.41 13.09
C ASP A 125 -8.62 -6.95 13.10
N ALA A 126 -9.49 -7.48 13.94
CA ALA A 126 -9.74 -8.91 14.11
C ALA A 126 -10.30 -9.61 12.84
N ASP A 127 -10.95 -8.85 11.96
CA ASP A 127 -11.50 -9.35 10.70
C ASP A 127 -10.50 -9.24 9.54
N GLY A 128 -9.28 -8.75 9.81
CA GLY A 128 -8.24 -8.50 8.81
C GLY A 128 -8.56 -7.28 7.93
N ARG A 129 -9.27 -6.30 8.48
CA ARG A 129 -9.68 -5.08 7.77
C ARG A 129 -9.06 -3.84 8.40
N MET A 130 -8.90 -2.79 7.58
CA MET A 130 -8.64 -1.43 8.06
C MET A 130 -9.93 -0.81 8.64
N GLU A 131 -9.79 0.28 9.37
CA GLU A 131 -10.93 0.98 10.04
C GLU A 131 -12.04 1.41 9.05
N ASP A 132 -11.68 1.70 7.81
CA ASP A 132 -12.65 2.04 6.73
C ASP A 132 -13.32 0.81 6.11
N GLY A 133 -13.02 -0.39 6.59
CA GLY A 133 -13.54 -1.66 6.11
C GLY A 133 -12.77 -2.25 4.92
N THR A 134 -11.65 -1.65 4.50
CA THR A 134 -10.82 -2.21 3.42
C THR A 134 -10.13 -3.49 3.86
N ASP A 135 -10.28 -4.56 3.09
CA ASP A 135 -9.64 -5.86 3.30
C ASP A 135 -8.11 -5.76 3.15
N VAL A 136 -7.37 -6.39 4.05
CA VAL A 136 -5.90 -6.33 4.05
C VAL A 136 -5.28 -6.91 2.77
N LEU A 137 -5.90 -7.95 2.19
CA LEU A 137 -5.42 -8.54 0.94
C LEU A 137 -5.66 -7.60 -0.24
N ALA A 138 -6.79 -6.88 -0.25
CA ALA A 138 -7.08 -5.84 -1.24
C ALA A 138 -6.03 -4.71 -1.16
N ALA A 139 -5.75 -4.22 0.04
CA ALA A 139 -4.75 -3.19 0.26
C ALA A 139 -3.35 -3.63 -0.18
N VAL A 140 -2.93 -4.85 0.17
CA VAL A 140 -1.63 -5.43 -0.25
C VAL A 140 -1.56 -5.58 -1.76
N ALA A 141 -2.63 -6.08 -2.41
CA ALA A 141 -2.67 -6.25 -3.87
C ALA A 141 -2.41 -4.92 -4.60
N VAL A 142 -2.99 -3.82 -4.12
CA VAL A 142 -2.79 -2.48 -4.68
C VAL A 142 -1.40 -1.95 -4.37
N LEU A 143 -1.00 -1.91 -3.09
CA LEU A 143 0.22 -1.24 -2.64
C LEU A 143 1.48 -1.83 -3.28
N GLN A 144 1.57 -3.15 -3.40
CA GLN A 144 2.72 -3.81 -4.03
C GLN A 144 2.86 -3.49 -5.53
N ARG A 145 1.79 -3.10 -6.20
CA ARG A 145 1.81 -2.72 -7.64
C ARG A 145 2.12 -1.24 -7.86
N ILE A 146 1.89 -0.37 -6.89
CA ILE A 146 2.10 1.07 -7.02
C ILE A 146 3.43 1.56 -6.40
N GLY A 147 4.36 0.63 -6.13
CA GLY A 147 5.74 0.95 -5.75
C GLY A 147 6.06 0.89 -4.26
N VAL A 148 5.16 0.38 -3.41
CA VAL A 148 5.51 0.06 -2.02
C VAL A 148 6.46 -1.14 -2.01
N SER A 149 7.59 -1.02 -1.32
CA SER A 149 8.61 -2.07 -1.21
C SER A 149 8.45 -2.93 0.05
N THR A 150 7.79 -2.40 1.08
CA THR A 150 7.59 -3.10 2.34
C THR A 150 6.25 -2.70 2.94
N ILE A 151 5.46 -3.69 3.36
CA ILE A 151 4.19 -3.47 4.05
C ILE A 151 4.37 -3.83 5.52
N ILE A 152 4.02 -2.88 6.40
CA ILE A 152 4.14 -3.02 7.85
C ILE A 152 2.74 -3.16 8.44
N LEU A 153 2.40 -4.34 8.94
CA LEU A 153 1.14 -4.53 9.64
C LEU A 153 1.24 -4.03 11.09
N THR A 154 0.17 -3.41 11.55
CA THR A 154 -0.02 -3.06 12.97
C THR A 154 -1.43 -3.46 13.40
N ALA A 155 -1.57 -3.96 14.63
CA ALA A 155 -2.84 -4.30 15.23
C ALA A 155 -2.76 -4.09 16.75
N GLU A 156 -3.91 -4.01 17.40
CA GLU A 156 -3.99 -3.94 18.86
C GLU A 156 -3.66 -5.28 19.51
N GLU A 157 -4.14 -6.37 18.88
CA GLU A 157 -3.93 -7.74 19.36
C GLU A 157 -2.96 -8.51 18.44
N SER A 158 -2.14 -9.37 19.05
CA SER A 158 -1.17 -10.16 18.29
C SER A 158 -1.80 -11.24 17.41
N GLN A 159 -2.98 -11.72 17.78
CA GLN A 159 -3.71 -12.71 17.00
C GLN A 159 -4.16 -12.12 15.66
N ASP A 160 -4.62 -10.87 15.67
CA ASP A 160 -5.06 -10.16 14.47
C ASP A 160 -3.91 -10.04 13.46
N LEU A 161 -2.69 -9.73 13.95
CA LEU A 161 -1.48 -9.74 13.10
C LEU A 161 -1.22 -11.12 12.48
N THR A 162 -1.38 -12.19 13.27
CA THR A 162 -1.14 -13.55 12.78
C THR A 162 -2.14 -13.92 11.69
N ASP A 163 -3.41 -13.62 11.92
CA ASP A 163 -4.48 -13.99 11.00
C ASP A 163 -4.40 -13.16 9.71
N ALA A 164 -4.13 -11.85 9.81
CA ALA A 164 -3.87 -11.01 8.65
C ALA A 164 -2.64 -11.49 7.84
N LEU A 165 -1.54 -11.84 8.51
CA LEU A 165 -0.35 -12.37 7.85
C LEU A 165 -0.60 -13.70 7.14
N ARG A 166 -1.43 -14.58 7.70
CA ARG A 166 -1.81 -15.85 7.04
C ARG A 166 -2.60 -15.61 5.76
N ILE A 167 -3.42 -14.56 5.74
CA ILE A 167 -4.19 -14.17 4.56
C ILE A 167 -3.26 -13.65 3.47
N ILE A 168 -2.36 -12.71 3.80
CA ILE A 168 -1.56 -12.00 2.78
C ILE A 168 -0.27 -12.72 2.37
N ALA A 169 0.36 -13.50 3.24
CA ALA A 169 1.65 -14.13 2.97
C ALA A 169 1.70 -14.96 1.66
N PRO A 170 0.63 -15.68 1.26
CA PRO A 170 0.61 -16.39 -0.01
C PRO A 170 0.62 -15.50 -1.25
N TYR A 171 0.30 -14.21 -1.13
CA TYR A 171 0.09 -13.28 -2.24
C TYR A 171 1.02 -12.08 -2.21
N ALA A 172 1.68 -11.82 -1.09
CA ALA A 172 2.62 -10.72 -0.95
C ALA A 172 3.90 -11.01 -1.76
N ARG A 173 4.27 -10.06 -2.63
CA ARG A 173 5.50 -10.07 -3.43
C ARG A 173 6.49 -9.00 -2.98
N VAL A 174 6.20 -8.36 -1.89
CA VAL A 174 7.01 -7.33 -1.22
C VAL A 174 7.35 -7.81 0.19
N SER A 175 8.36 -7.21 0.80
CA SER A 175 8.73 -7.52 2.18
C SER A 175 7.59 -7.21 3.14
N LEU A 176 7.37 -8.11 4.11
CA LEU A 176 6.39 -7.92 5.17
C LEU A 176 7.10 -7.58 6.48
N GLY A 177 6.54 -6.66 7.20
CA GLY A 177 6.98 -6.31 8.54
C GLY A 177 5.83 -6.18 9.51
N VAL A 178 6.16 -6.09 10.78
CA VAL A 178 5.18 -5.88 11.85
C VAL A 178 5.63 -4.77 12.79
N ARG A 179 4.66 -4.00 13.23
CA ARG A 179 4.77 -3.07 14.34
C ARG A 179 3.75 -3.46 15.39
N CYS A 180 4.20 -3.77 16.59
CA CYS A 180 3.34 -4.26 17.65
C CYS A 180 3.39 -3.36 18.87
N PRO A 181 2.25 -3.07 19.51
CA PRO A 181 2.19 -2.24 20.73
C PRO A 181 2.99 -2.81 21.90
N ALA A 182 3.19 -4.11 21.94
CA ALA A 182 3.97 -4.75 23.00
C ALA A 182 4.80 -5.93 22.49
N VAL A 183 6.11 -5.87 22.68
CA VAL A 183 7.07 -6.91 22.21
C VAL A 183 6.75 -8.30 22.74
N TRP A 184 6.24 -8.42 23.95
CA TRP A 184 5.91 -9.71 24.56
C TRP A 184 4.73 -10.43 23.86
N LEU A 185 3.83 -9.68 23.20
CA LEU A 185 2.75 -10.25 22.39
C LEU A 185 3.24 -11.04 21.18
N LEU A 186 4.44 -10.71 20.68
CA LEU A 186 5.03 -11.40 19.53
C LEU A 186 5.69 -12.74 19.86
N ARG A 187 5.79 -13.11 21.15
CA ARG A 187 6.60 -14.25 21.58
C ARG A 187 6.06 -15.59 21.11
N ASP A 188 4.76 -15.78 21.19
CA ASP A 188 4.11 -17.08 21.03
C ASP A 188 3.21 -17.17 19.77
N ILE A 189 3.38 -16.24 18.82
CA ILE A 189 2.59 -16.22 17.59
C ILE A 189 3.41 -16.58 16.36
N GLU A 190 2.75 -17.13 15.34
CA GLU A 190 3.35 -17.34 14.02
C GLU A 190 3.31 -16.04 13.21
N LEU A 191 4.44 -15.68 12.60
CA LEU A 191 4.55 -14.52 11.71
C LEU A 191 5.11 -14.98 10.37
N PRO A 192 4.29 -15.56 9.50
CA PRO A 192 4.76 -16.05 8.21
C PRO A 192 5.31 -14.89 7.36
N ASN A 193 6.46 -15.11 6.74
CA ASN A 193 7.15 -14.17 5.85
C ASN A 193 7.50 -12.81 6.45
N VAL A 194 7.44 -12.63 7.78
CA VAL A 194 7.87 -11.37 8.40
C VAL A 194 9.38 -11.26 8.40
N GLU A 195 9.87 -10.26 7.72
CA GLU A 195 11.30 -9.95 7.57
C GLU A 195 11.71 -8.74 8.41
N LEU A 196 10.76 -7.85 8.76
CA LEU A 196 11.04 -6.59 9.40
C LEU A 196 10.23 -6.38 10.68
N PHE A 197 10.91 -5.88 11.71
CA PHE A 197 10.29 -5.53 12.99
C PHE A 197 10.52 -4.06 13.29
N VAL A 198 9.43 -3.31 13.50
CA VAL A 198 9.46 -1.88 13.82
C VAL A 198 9.05 -1.69 15.27
N PRO A 199 9.96 -1.27 16.18
CA PRO A 199 9.59 -0.98 17.56
C PRO A 199 8.77 0.31 17.65
N LEU A 200 7.95 0.40 18.70
CA LEU A 200 7.31 1.68 19.04
C LEU A 200 8.36 2.71 19.50
N PRO A 201 8.09 4.02 19.32
CA PRO A 201 9.03 5.09 19.68
C PRO A 201 9.53 5.06 21.13
N HIS A 202 8.75 4.46 22.04
CA HIS A 202 9.06 4.38 23.47
C HIS A 202 9.60 3.02 23.91
N GLU A 203 9.59 2.00 23.03
CA GLU A 203 10.17 0.70 23.33
C GLU A 203 11.66 0.68 23.09
N ARG A 204 12.40 0.10 24.04
CA ARG A 204 13.82 -0.15 23.82
C ARG A 204 13.98 -1.24 22.78
N ALA A 205 14.56 -0.92 21.64
CA ALA A 205 14.88 -1.84 20.55
C ALA A 205 15.60 -3.12 21.04
N ARG A 206 16.28 -3.06 22.18
CA ARG A 206 16.98 -4.20 22.81
C ARG A 206 16.06 -5.38 23.14
N ARG A 207 14.84 -5.13 23.66
CA ARG A 207 13.89 -6.20 23.99
C ARG A 207 13.40 -6.90 22.75
N LEU A 208 13.12 -6.13 21.70
CA LEU A 208 12.72 -6.66 20.42
C LEU A 208 13.87 -7.43 19.75
N ALA A 209 15.11 -6.96 19.88
CA ALA A 209 16.31 -7.63 19.39
C ALA A 209 16.47 -9.03 20.05
N ASP A 210 16.29 -9.13 21.36
CA ASP A 210 16.39 -10.42 22.06
C ASP A 210 15.28 -11.39 21.59
N LEU A 211 14.07 -10.89 21.32
CA LEU A 211 12.99 -11.68 20.77
C LEU A 211 13.32 -12.18 19.36
N VAL A 212 13.74 -11.29 18.46
CA VAL A 212 14.06 -11.63 17.06
C VAL A 212 15.17 -12.68 16.98
N ARG A 213 16.21 -12.58 17.84
CA ARG A 213 17.29 -13.58 17.91
C ARG A 213 16.84 -14.96 18.38
N THR A 214 15.91 -15.01 19.35
CA THR A 214 15.49 -16.27 19.96
C THR A 214 14.33 -16.93 19.21
N ARG A 215 13.73 -16.20 18.28
CA ARG A 215 12.59 -16.68 17.53
C ARG A 215 13.01 -17.69 16.47
N PRO A 216 12.32 -18.85 16.37
CA PRO A 216 12.47 -19.68 15.18
C PRO A 216 12.01 -18.88 13.96
N HIS A 217 12.79 -18.94 12.89
CA HIS A 217 12.38 -18.33 11.62
C HIS A 217 11.01 -18.88 11.25
N GLY A 218 10.04 -17.97 11.07
CA GLY A 218 8.68 -18.33 10.71
C GLY A 218 8.68 -19.20 9.44
N ARG A 219 7.65 -20.01 9.28
CA ARG A 219 7.48 -20.83 8.07
C ARG A 219 7.44 -19.89 6.87
N THR A 220 8.42 -20.02 5.96
CA THR A 220 8.40 -19.30 4.69
C THR A 220 7.24 -19.83 3.85
N VAL A 221 6.29 -18.97 3.57
CA VAL A 221 5.20 -19.25 2.63
C VAL A 221 5.67 -18.77 1.26
N ILE A 222 5.78 -19.69 0.32
CA ILE A 222 6.12 -19.34 -1.06
C ILE A 222 4.89 -18.68 -1.68
N PRO A 223 5.02 -17.49 -2.29
CA PRO A 223 3.90 -16.86 -2.98
C PRO A 223 3.24 -17.80 -3.99
N ARG A 224 1.92 -17.85 -3.99
CA ARG A 224 1.18 -18.65 -4.95
C ARG A 224 1.24 -17.96 -6.30
N GLU A 225 1.78 -18.65 -7.29
CA GLU A 225 1.52 -18.35 -8.69
C GLU A 225 0.35 -19.22 -9.09
N VAL A 226 -0.75 -18.58 -9.44
CA VAL A 226 -1.91 -19.25 -10.01
C VAL A 226 -1.95 -18.85 -11.46
N ASP A 227 -1.65 -19.79 -12.34
CA ASP A 227 -1.77 -19.57 -13.78
C ASP A 227 -3.24 -19.22 -14.07
N ASP A 228 -3.45 -18.25 -14.95
CA ASP A 228 -4.74 -17.78 -15.44
C ASP A 228 -5.67 -17.05 -14.43
N VAL A 229 -5.22 -16.77 -13.20
CA VAL A 229 -6.01 -16.01 -12.21
C VAL A 229 -5.25 -14.80 -11.72
N ALA A 230 -5.83 -13.62 -11.86
CA ALA A 230 -5.31 -12.37 -11.32
C ALA A 230 -5.94 -12.03 -9.97
N LEU A 231 -5.11 -11.65 -9.01
CA LEU A 231 -5.56 -10.98 -7.79
C LEU A 231 -5.70 -9.48 -8.11
N VAL A 232 -6.92 -8.99 -7.98
CA VAL A 232 -7.31 -7.60 -8.21
C VAL A 232 -8.06 -7.06 -6.98
N SER A 233 -8.31 -5.78 -6.96
CA SER A 233 -9.06 -5.11 -5.88
C SER A 233 -10.01 -4.10 -6.48
N ASP A 234 -11.22 -4.03 -5.91
CA ASP A 234 -12.18 -2.96 -6.23
C ASP A 234 -11.90 -1.66 -5.43
N GLY A 235 -10.90 -1.69 -4.56
CA GLY A 235 -10.53 -0.59 -3.66
C GLY A 235 -11.00 -0.82 -2.22
N ARG A 236 -11.77 -1.87 -1.97
CA ARG A 236 -12.25 -2.31 -0.67
C ARG A 236 -12.03 -3.80 -0.43
N ASP A 237 -12.43 -4.63 -1.38
CA ASP A 237 -12.34 -6.08 -1.28
C ASP A 237 -11.38 -6.65 -2.33
N ALA A 238 -10.81 -7.82 -2.03
CA ALA A 238 -9.93 -8.56 -2.93
C ALA A 238 -10.74 -9.55 -3.77
N HIS A 239 -10.44 -9.62 -5.07
CA HIS A 239 -11.09 -10.50 -6.00
C HIS A 239 -10.07 -11.34 -6.77
N PHE A 240 -10.45 -12.57 -7.09
CA PHE A 240 -9.69 -13.45 -7.97
C PHE A 240 -10.43 -13.57 -9.30
N ILE A 241 -9.86 -12.99 -10.34
CA ILE A 241 -10.46 -12.96 -11.67
C ILE A 241 -9.76 -13.96 -12.58
N ASP A 242 -10.52 -14.84 -13.18
CA ASP A 242 -10.09 -15.66 -14.30
C ASP A 242 -10.26 -14.85 -15.60
N TRP A 243 -9.25 -14.87 -16.46
CA TRP A 243 -9.25 -14.15 -17.74
C TRP A 243 -10.35 -14.60 -18.72
N THR A 244 -10.99 -15.74 -18.45
CA THR A 244 -12.14 -16.24 -19.21
C THR A 244 -13.48 -15.74 -18.69
N THR A 245 -13.50 -15.08 -17.51
CA THR A 245 -14.73 -14.60 -16.89
C THR A 245 -15.19 -13.32 -17.56
N GLY A 246 -16.49 -13.22 -17.85
CA GLY A 246 -17.05 -12.10 -18.59
C GLY A 246 -17.00 -10.77 -17.85
N ILE A 247 -16.49 -9.74 -18.51
CA ILE A 247 -16.64 -8.34 -18.12
C ILE A 247 -18.05 -7.92 -18.55
N SER A 248 -18.69 -6.99 -17.84
CA SER A 248 -19.99 -6.44 -18.23
C SER A 248 -19.95 -5.77 -19.60
N ASP A 249 -21.12 -5.50 -20.16
CA ASP A 249 -21.24 -4.54 -21.24
C ASP A 249 -20.74 -3.16 -20.80
N GLU A 250 -20.54 -2.27 -21.77
CA GLU A 250 -20.03 -0.91 -21.54
C GLU A 250 -21.02 -0.06 -20.73
N ILE A 251 -20.53 0.54 -19.64
CA ILE A 251 -21.31 1.38 -18.71
C ILE A 251 -20.76 2.80 -18.81
N PRO A 252 -21.51 3.75 -19.36
CA PRO A 252 -21.12 5.16 -19.31
C PRO A 252 -21.09 5.69 -17.86
N CYS A 253 -20.05 6.46 -17.54
CA CYS A 253 -19.91 7.13 -16.23
C CYS A 253 -20.66 8.47 -16.20
N ASP A 254 -21.92 8.48 -16.62
CA ASP A 254 -22.79 9.65 -16.56
C ASP A 254 -23.66 9.68 -15.28
N HIS A 255 -24.60 10.60 -15.22
CA HIS A 255 -25.48 10.84 -14.07
C HIS A 255 -26.43 9.67 -13.69
N GLU A 256 -26.51 8.61 -14.52
CA GLU A 256 -27.29 7.39 -14.26
C GLU A 256 -26.39 6.20 -13.85
N LEU A 257 -25.13 6.44 -13.54
CA LEU A 257 -24.17 5.39 -13.20
C LEU A 257 -24.63 4.55 -12.02
N ASP A 258 -25.16 5.15 -10.98
CA ASP A 258 -25.64 4.49 -9.77
C ASP A 258 -26.80 3.52 -10.07
N GLU A 259 -27.78 3.93 -10.89
CA GLU A 259 -28.91 3.08 -11.30
C GLU A 259 -28.41 1.86 -12.10
N ARG A 260 -27.48 2.06 -13.04
CA ARG A 260 -26.90 0.97 -13.85
C ARG A 260 -26.07 0.00 -13.03
N LEU A 261 -25.31 0.48 -12.04
CA LEU A 261 -24.54 -0.39 -11.15
C LEU A 261 -25.45 -1.31 -10.33
N ILE A 262 -26.60 -0.78 -9.85
CA ILE A 262 -27.60 -1.56 -9.12
C ILE A 262 -28.21 -2.64 -10.02
N GLU A 263 -28.58 -2.31 -11.27
CA GLU A 263 -29.16 -3.28 -12.21
C GLU A 263 -28.19 -4.43 -12.52
N LEU A 264 -26.90 -4.14 -12.63
CA LEU A 264 -25.87 -5.12 -12.96
C LEU A 264 -25.39 -5.95 -11.76
N GLU A 265 -25.74 -5.59 -10.53
CA GLU A 265 -25.41 -6.43 -9.36
C GLU A 265 -26.04 -7.83 -9.47
N ASP A 266 -27.26 -7.91 -9.98
CA ASP A 266 -27.97 -9.19 -10.16
C ASP A 266 -27.32 -10.08 -11.24
N GLU A 267 -26.67 -9.50 -12.23
CA GLU A 267 -25.95 -10.22 -13.28
C GLU A 267 -24.57 -10.75 -12.81
N ALA A 268 -24.05 -10.16 -11.74
CA ALA A 268 -22.79 -10.52 -11.09
C ALA A 268 -21.60 -10.70 -12.06
N PRO A 269 -21.26 -9.72 -12.93
CA PRO A 269 -20.11 -9.83 -13.82
C PRO A 269 -18.82 -9.89 -13.01
N ALA A 270 -17.73 -10.39 -13.60
CA ALA A 270 -16.42 -10.44 -12.94
C ALA A 270 -15.83 -9.05 -12.72
N ALA A 271 -16.13 -8.11 -13.62
CA ALA A 271 -15.72 -6.72 -13.53
C ALA A 271 -16.74 -5.82 -14.25
N PHE A 272 -16.88 -4.59 -13.78
CA PHE A 272 -17.66 -3.54 -14.45
C PHE A 272 -16.78 -2.83 -15.50
N LYS A 273 -17.27 -2.71 -16.74
CA LYS A 273 -16.57 -1.96 -17.80
C LYS A 273 -17.10 -0.52 -17.84
N LEU A 274 -16.32 0.41 -17.27
CA LEU A 274 -16.68 1.83 -17.15
C LEU A 274 -16.05 2.65 -18.26
N LEU A 275 -16.87 3.46 -18.94
CA LEU A 275 -16.44 4.38 -19.99
C LEU A 275 -16.28 5.79 -19.46
N ILE A 276 -15.13 6.40 -19.72
CA ILE A 276 -14.77 7.76 -19.35
C ILE A 276 -14.54 8.57 -20.64
N GLU A 277 -15.49 9.41 -20.99
CA GLU A 277 -15.47 10.19 -22.22
C GLU A 277 -15.07 11.65 -21.98
N GLU A 278 -15.41 12.19 -20.81
CA GLU A 278 -15.12 13.58 -20.43
C GLU A 278 -14.70 13.73 -18.97
N GLU A 279 -14.36 14.94 -18.53
CA GLU A 279 -13.85 15.18 -17.17
C GLU A 279 -14.93 15.00 -16.10
N GLU A 280 -16.17 15.30 -16.41
CA GLU A 280 -17.33 15.12 -15.57
C GLU A 280 -17.54 13.66 -15.19
N ASP A 281 -17.23 12.72 -16.10
CA ASP A 281 -17.32 11.28 -15.86
C ASP A 281 -16.36 10.82 -14.76
N VAL A 282 -15.17 11.45 -14.65
CA VAL A 282 -14.22 11.17 -13.58
C VAL A 282 -14.78 11.61 -12.23
N ILE A 283 -15.52 12.73 -12.18
CA ILE A 283 -16.17 13.22 -10.97
C ILE A 283 -17.29 12.26 -10.58
N THR A 284 -18.12 11.85 -11.55
CA THR A 284 -19.20 10.88 -11.35
C THR A 284 -18.65 9.55 -10.86
N LEU A 285 -17.54 9.07 -11.41
CA LEU A 285 -16.84 7.88 -10.91
C LEU A 285 -16.43 8.05 -9.44
N GLU A 286 -15.82 9.19 -9.06
CA GLU A 286 -15.38 9.42 -7.68
C GLU A 286 -16.57 9.45 -6.70
N GLU A 287 -17.67 10.05 -7.07
CA GLU A 287 -18.89 10.14 -6.27
C GLU A 287 -19.56 8.78 -6.06
N ASN A 288 -19.42 7.85 -7.04
CA ASN A 288 -20.07 6.54 -7.03
C ASN A 288 -19.13 5.38 -6.61
N LEU A 289 -17.90 5.66 -6.19
CA LEU A 289 -16.96 4.61 -5.77
C LEU A 289 -17.48 3.72 -4.64
N TYR A 290 -18.37 4.21 -3.79
CA TYR A 290 -18.99 3.45 -2.71
C TYR A 290 -19.99 2.39 -3.21
N MET A 291 -20.49 2.52 -4.44
CA MET A 291 -21.38 1.57 -5.12
C MET A 291 -20.62 0.48 -5.87
N ILE A 292 -19.32 0.66 -6.09
CA ILE A 292 -18.49 -0.29 -6.84
C ILE A 292 -18.14 -1.46 -5.93
N THR A 293 -18.73 -2.61 -6.20
CA THR A 293 -18.58 -3.88 -5.46
C THR A 293 -17.78 -4.92 -6.23
N ARG A 294 -17.30 -4.57 -7.43
CA ARG A 294 -16.55 -5.42 -8.35
C ARG A 294 -15.34 -4.67 -8.89
N PRO A 295 -14.30 -5.38 -9.32
CA PRO A 295 -13.20 -4.76 -10.06
C PRO A 295 -13.70 -3.99 -11.27
N VAL A 296 -12.97 -2.96 -11.65
CA VAL A 296 -13.34 -2.08 -12.76
C VAL A 296 -12.38 -2.25 -13.93
N CYS A 297 -12.92 -2.45 -15.13
CA CYS A 297 -12.23 -2.26 -16.39
C CYS A 297 -12.44 -0.80 -16.83
N LEU A 298 -11.40 0.02 -16.71
CA LEU A 298 -11.44 1.44 -17.07
C LEU A 298 -11.08 1.65 -18.54
N CYS A 299 -11.99 2.23 -19.28
CA CYS A 299 -11.80 2.62 -20.67
C CYS A 299 -11.99 4.13 -20.80
N ALA A 300 -11.02 4.83 -21.37
CA ALA A 300 -11.09 6.27 -21.55
C ALA A 300 -10.65 6.70 -22.94
N GLN A 301 -11.32 7.74 -23.50
CA GLN A 301 -11.03 8.23 -24.84
C GLN A 301 -9.63 8.82 -25.00
N SER A 302 -9.03 9.32 -23.90
CA SER A 302 -7.68 9.87 -23.92
C SER A 302 -6.83 9.36 -22.77
N PRO A 303 -5.49 9.34 -22.90
CA PRO A 303 -4.59 8.99 -21.81
C PRO A 303 -4.75 9.87 -20.57
N GLU A 304 -5.06 11.16 -20.77
CA GLU A 304 -5.24 12.11 -19.69
C GLU A 304 -6.48 11.78 -18.84
N LEU A 305 -7.57 11.40 -19.48
CA LEU A 305 -8.80 10.96 -18.82
C LEU A 305 -8.58 9.64 -18.09
N LEU A 306 -7.89 8.68 -18.75
CA LEU A 306 -7.55 7.40 -18.11
C LEU A 306 -6.68 7.63 -16.87
N GLU A 307 -5.67 8.52 -16.95
CA GLU A 307 -4.83 8.83 -15.78
C GLU A 307 -5.63 9.44 -14.63
N LYS A 308 -6.58 10.36 -14.91
CA LYS A 308 -7.46 10.95 -13.91
C LYS A 308 -8.33 9.89 -13.24
N ALA A 309 -8.96 9.01 -14.03
CA ALA A 309 -9.77 7.91 -13.51
C ALA A 309 -8.94 6.93 -12.67
N LEU A 310 -7.71 6.58 -13.10
CA LEU A 310 -6.79 5.74 -12.33
C LEU A 310 -6.34 6.38 -11.02
N ARG A 311 -6.26 7.70 -10.92
CA ARG A 311 -5.96 8.39 -9.66
C ARG A 311 -7.11 8.28 -8.66
N VAL A 312 -8.33 8.42 -9.15
CA VAL A 312 -9.55 8.39 -8.35
C VAL A 312 -9.88 6.97 -7.88
N TYR A 313 -9.80 5.99 -8.77
CA TYR A 313 -10.13 4.61 -8.47
C TYR A 313 -9.10 4.00 -7.50
N ALA A 314 -9.55 3.59 -6.31
CA ALA A 314 -8.66 3.10 -5.26
C ALA A 314 -8.21 1.65 -5.45
N GLY A 315 -8.88 0.90 -6.34
CA GLY A 315 -8.57 -0.49 -6.66
C GLY A 315 -7.46 -0.67 -7.70
N LEU A 316 -7.39 -1.88 -8.24
CA LEU A 316 -6.57 -2.23 -9.39
C LEU A 316 -7.47 -2.29 -10.63
N ALA A 317 -7.33 -1.30 -11.49
CA ALA A 317 -8.11 -1.25 -12.73
C ALA A 317 -7.59 -2.26 -13.75
N LEU A 318 -8.54 -2.85 -14.49
CA LEU A 318 -8.31 -3.63 -15.69
C LEU A 318 -8.38 -2.70 -16.92
N TYR A 319 -7.77 -3.12 -18.02
CA TYR A 319 -7.87 -2.45 -19.31
C TYR A 319 -7.92 -3.51 -20.42
N ASP A 320 -8.96 -3.48 -21.24
CA ASP A 320 -9.27 -4.51 -22.25
C ASP A 320 -8.89 -4.11 -23.69
N GLY A 321 -8.25 -2.96 -23.86
CA GLY A 321 -7.87 -2.44 -25.17
C GLY A 321 -8.92 -1.55 -25.85
N THR A 322 -10.08 -1.34 -25.23
CA THR A 322 -11.09 -0.37 -25.75
C THR A 322 -10.49 1.03 -25.74
N TRP A 323 -10.66 1.76 -26.86
CA TRP A 323 -9.96 3.01 -27.17
C TRP A 323 -8.44 2.85 -27.01
N GLU A 324 -7.85 2.16 -27.98
CA GLU A 324 -6.44 1.79 -28.01
C GLU A 324 -5.52 2.91 -27.56
N GLN A 325 -4.68 2.61 -26.57
CA GLN A 325 -3.69 3.52 -26.01
C GLN A 325 -2.28 3.09 -26.45
N GLU A 326 -1.36 4.04 -26.55
CA GLU A 326 0.04 3.73 -26.85
C GLU A 326 0.66 2.80 -25.80
N GLU A 327 1.38 1.77 -26.22
CA GLU A 327 2.04 0.79 -25.34
C GLU A 327 2.92 1.46 -24.26
N ARG A 328 3.61 2.54 -24.62
CA ARG A 328 4.43 3.31 -23.67
C ARG A 328 3.61 3.93 -22.54
N ILE A 329 2.39 4.38 -22.84
CA ILE A 329 1.46 4.99 -21.88
C ILE A 329 0.90 3.90 -20.99
N LEU A 330 0.48 2.77 -21.54
CA LEU A 330 0.00 1.63 -20.77
C LEU A 330 1.08 1.10 -19.81
N LYS A 331 2.33 1.00 -20.27
CA LYS A 331 3.45 0.63 -19.41
C LYS A 331 3.63 1.62 -18.24
N TYR A 332 3.57 2.92 -18.51
CA TYR A 332 3.63 3.95 -17.47
C TYR A 332 2.49 3.80 -16.45
N PHE A 333 1.25 3.56 -16.91
CA PHE A 333 0.12 3.37 -16.00
C PHE A 333 0.21 2.06 -15.22
N THR A 334 0.73 0.99 -15.82
CA THR A 334 1.00 -0.27 -15.12
C THR A 334 2.02 -0.07 -14.00
N GLU A 335 3.12 0.64 -14.26
CA GLU A 335 4.16 0.88 -13.27
C GLU A 335 3.72 1.85 -12.17
N LYS A 336 2.89 2.84 -12.50
CA LYS A 336 2.51 3.91 -11.57
C LYS A 336 1.23 3.63 -10.79
N TYR A 337 0.21 3.10 -11.44
CA TYR A 337 -1.13 2.91 -10.87
C TYR A 337 -1.49 1.44 -10.68
N GLY A 338 -0.66 0.52 -11.14
CA GLY A 338 -0.93 -0.91 -11.08
C GLY A 338 -1.95 -1.39 -12.13
N LEU A 339 -2.17 -0.63 -13.22
CA LEU A 339 -3.08 -1.01 -14.30
C LEU A 339 -2.76 -2.41 -14.82
N ILE A 340 -3.77 -3.22 -15.03
CA ILE A 340 -3.67 -4.60 -15.52
C ILE A 340 -4.23 -4.65 -16.94
N CYS A 341 -3.36 -4.79 -17.93
CA CYS A 341 -3.75 -5.01 -19.32
C CYS A 341 -4.12 -6.49 -19.52
N MET A 342 -5.30 -6.74 -20.09
CA MET A 342 -5.84 -8.07 -20.38
C MET A 342 -5.37 -8.61 -21.71
#